data_e731ddeed509a96da7b412da382ab631
#
_entry.id   e731ddeed509a96da7b412da382ab631
#
_cell.length_a   1.000
_cell.length_b   1.000
_cell.length_c   1.000
_cell.angle_alpha   90.00
_cell.angle_beta   90.00
_cell.angle_gamma   90.00
#
_symmetry.space_group_name_H-M   'P 1'
#
loop_
_entity.id
_entity.type
_entity.pdbx_description
1 polymer ?
#
loop_
_entity_poly.entity_id
_entity_poly.type
_entity_poly.pdbx_seq_one_letter_code
_entity_poly.pdbx_strand_id
1 'polypeptide(L)'
;AIACRLKAMGHDVTVLEKLDNLGGRARTLYHNGFEYDAGPTVITAPYLLNEIFHLFKKDSRDYFNLLRVKPYYRFVFSDKSFFDYGSSLKGMLNQIKKNYSKEDAIGYLRLLKHSKRIFDTAYLKLADYPFENIQSMFPYVPELMRIKFYKSVHSSVKSYLHNENLVK
;
A
#
# COMPACT_ATOMS: atom_id res chain seq x y z
N ALA A 1 -11.82 9.73 -8.52
CA ALA A 1 -11.89 10.06 -7.08
C ALA A 1 -12.22 11.54 -6.86
N ILE A 2 -11.41 12.50 -7.39
CA ILE A 2 -11.61 13.95 -7.17
C ILE A 2 -13.00 14.40 -7.67
N ALA A 3 -13.38 14.05 -8.90
CA ALA A 3 -14.69 14.41 -9.45
C ALA A 3 -15.87 13.93 -8.58
N CYS A 4 -15.77 12.71 -8.03
CA CYS A 4 -16.77 12.18 -7.11
C CYS A 4 -16.83 13.00 -5.81
N ARG A 5 -15.70 13.38 -5.23
CA ARG A 5 -15.66 14.19 -4.01
C ARG A 5 -16.26 15.59 -4.24
N LEU A 6 -15.86 16.25 -5.31
CA LEU A 6 -16.42 17.55 -5.69
C LEU A 6 -17.94 17.46 -5.93
N LYS A 7 -18.41 16.41 -6.61
CA LYS A 7 -19.85 16.20 -6.83
C LYS A 7 -20.59 15.97 -5.53
N ALA A 8 -20.03 15.19 -4.60
CA ALA A 8 -20.60 14.98 -3.27
C ALA A 8 -20.68 16.28 -2.43
N MET A 9 -19.79 17.24 -2.70
CA MET A 9 -19.82 18.58 -2.09
C MET A 9 -20.81 19.54 -2.77
N GLY A 10 -21.52 19.09 -3.82
CA GLY A 10 -22.53 19.89 -4.53
C GLY A 10 -22.02 20.67 -5.73
N HIS A 11 -20.74 20.54 -6.08
CA HIS A 11 -20.19 21.21 -7.25
C HIS A 11 -20.70 20.62 -8.56
N ASP A 12 -20.82 21.44 -9.59
CA ASP A 12 -20.98 20.96 -10.96
C ASP A 12 -19.61 20.58 -11.52
N VAL A 13 -19.48 19.36 -12.05
CA VAL A 13 -18.18 18.77 -12.38
C VAL A 13 -18.18 18.23 -13.80
N THR A 14 -17.24 18.71 -14.60
CA THR A 14 -16.94 18.17 -15.93
C THR A 14 -15.58 17.50 -15.92
N VAL A 15 -15.52 16.26 -16.42
CA VAL A 15 -14.26 15.50 -16.57
C VAL A 15 -13.88 15.51 -18.04
N LEU A 16 -12.67 16.00 -18.33
CA LEU A 16 -12.10 15.98 -19.67
C LEU A 16 -11.03 14.87 -19.74
N GLU A 17 -11.20 13.93 -20.66
CA GLU A 17 -10.24 12.86 -20.91
C GLU A 17 -9.73 12.97 -22.35
N LYS A 18 -8.43 12.84 -22.55
CA LYS A 18 -7.78 12.92 -23.85
C LYS A 18 -7.85 11.59 -24.61
N LEU A 19 -7.91 10.48 -23.89
CA LEU A 19 -7.90 9.13 -24.46
C LEU A 19 -9.32 8.60 -24.61
N ASP A 20 -9.50 7.63 -25.48
CA ASP A 20 -10.80 7.01 -25.74
C ASP A 20 -11.36 6.26 -24.52
N ASN A 21 -10.48 5.85 -23.60
CA ASN A 21 -10.83 5.13 -22.38
C ASN A 21 -10.43 5.88 -21.11
N LEU A 22 -11.34 5.91 -20.14
CA LEU A 22 -11.08 6.42 -18.80
C LEU A 22 -10.11 5.52 -18.03
N GLY A 23 -9.52 6.04 -16.96
CA GLY A 23 -8.72 5.25 -16.00
C GLY A 23 -7.24 5.58 -15.99
N GLY A 24 -6.73 6.33 -16.99
CA GLY A 24 -5.33 6.76 -17.01
C GLY A 24 -4.35 5.59 -16.91
N ARG A 25 -3.52 5.56 -15.86
CA ARG A 25 -2.54 4.47 -15.62
C ARG A 25 -3.16 3.16 -15.10
N ALA A 26 -4.44 3.17 -14.72
CA ALA A 26 -5.19 1.99 -14.29
C ALA A 26 -6.25 1.58 -15.32
N ARG A 27 -6.09 1.99 -16.59
CA ARG A 27 -6.99 1.60 -17.68
C ARG A 27 -6.76 0.17 -18.11
N THR A 28 -7.76 -0.44 -18.71
CA THR A 28 -7.64 -1.70 -19.43
C THR A 28 -7.25 -1.43 -20.89
N LEU A 29 -6.31 -2.18 -21.40
CA LEU A 29 -5.89 -2.16 -22.81
C LEU A 29 -6.51 -3.35 -23.53
N TYR A 30 -7.05 -3.08 -24.71
CA TYR A 30 -7.61 -4.11 -25.59
C TYR A 30 -6.73 -4.26 -26.83
N HIS A 31 -6.27 -5.48 -27.09
CA HIS A 31 -5.47 -5.76 -28.27
C HIS A 31 -5.74 -7.18 -28.79
N ASN A 32 -6.12 -7.30 -30.07
CA ASN A 32 -6.39 -8.57 -30.75
C ASN A 32 -7.35 -9.51 -29.98
N GLY A 33 -8.41 -8.95 -29.37
CA GLY A 33 -9.40 -9.70 -28.60
C GLY A 33 -8.98 -10.07 -27.16
N PHE A 34 -7.80 -9.62 -26.72
CA PHE A 34 -7.33 -9.79 -25.35
C PHE A 34 -7.48 -8.50 -24.56
N GLU A 35 -7.74 -8.65 -23.26
CA GLU A 35 -7.78 -7.57 -22.28
C GLU A 35 -6.54 -7.61 -21.41
N TYR A 36 -5.90 -6.45 -21.23
CA TYR A 36 -4.70 -6.31 -20.39
C TYR A 36 -4.89 -5.15 -19.41
N ASP A 37 -4.70 -5.41 -18.13
CA ASP A 37 -4.63 -4.35 -17.13
C ASP A 37 -3.32 -3.58 -17.27
N ALA A 38 -3.42 -2.28 -17.59
CA ALA A 38 -2.25 -1.43 -17.80
C ALA A 38 -1.59 -0.94 -16.50
N GLY A 39 -2.19 -1.24 -15.37
CA GLY A 39 -1.81 -0.66 -14.09
C GLY A 39 -1.80 -1.65 -12.93
N PRO A 40 -2.03 -1.15 -11.72
CA PRO A 40 -2.02 -1.97 -10.53
C PRO A 40 -3.16 -2.99 -10.55
N THR A 41 -2.80 -4.26 -10.44
CA THR A 41 -3.72 -5.39 -10.37
C THR A 41 -4.09 -5.75 -8.93
N VAL A 42 -3.35 -5.23 -7.95
CA VAL A 42 -3.56 -5.48 -6.51
C VAL A 42 -4.01 -4.20 -5.82
N ILE A 43 -5.19 -4.27 -5.21
CA ILE A 43 -5.74 -3.17 -4.39
C ILE A 43 -5.25 -3.33 -2.95
N THR A 44 -4.36 -2.44 -2.53
CA THR A 44 -3.75 -2.47 -1.18
C THR A 44 -4.54 -1.69 -0.13
N ALA A 45 -5.38 -0.75 -0.55
CA ALA A 45 -6.17 0.12 0.34
C ALA A 45 -7.66 0.15 -0.08
N PRO A 46 -8.40 -0.96 0.05
CA PRO A 46 -9.79 -1.06 -0.38
C PRO A 46 -10.72 -0.06 0.34
N TYR A 47 -10.37 0.36 1.56
CA TYR A 47 -11.14 1.35 2.30
C TYR A 47 -11.24 2.71 1.59
N LEU A 48 -10.21 3.12 0.82
CA LEU A 48 -10.24 4.36 0.04
C LEU A 48 -11.25 4.30 -1.11
N LEU A 49 -11.47 3.11 -1.70
CA LEU A 49 -12.52 2.91 -2.69
C LEU A 49 -13.89 2.95 -2.02
N ASN A 50 -14.08 2.22 -0.92
CA ASN A 50 -15.33 2.18 -0.18
C ASN A 50 -15.77 3.58 0.25
N GLU A 51 -14.84 4.41 0.71
CA GLU A 51 -15.10 5.79 1.11
C GLU A 51 -15.79 6.59 -0.01
N ILE A 52 -15.36 6.44 -1.26
CA ILE A 52 -15.97 7.14 -2.41
C ILE A 52 -17.44 6.72 -2.60
N PHE A 53 -17.76 5.44 -2.44
CA PHE A 53 -19.15 4.94 -2.53
C PHE A 53 -20.01 5.43 -1.36
N HIS A 54 -19.44 5.46 -0.16
CA HIS A 54 -20.14 5.98 1.03
C HIS A 54 -20.52 7.46 0.90
N LEU A 55 -19.76 8.29 0.17
CA LEU A 55 -20.13 9.67 -0.10
C LEU A 55 -21.52 9.79 -0.79
N PHE A 56 -21.90 8.76 -1.54
CA PHE A 56 -23.18 8.67 -2.25
C PHE A 56 -24.15 7.70 -1.60
N LYS A 57 -23.93 7.30 -0.34
CA LYS A 57 -24.74 6.32 0.39
C LYS A 57 -24.91 4.97 -0.34
N LYS A 58 -23.85 4.57 -1.09
CA LYS A 58 -23.81 3.32 -1.85
C LYS A 58 -22.82 2.34 -1.24
N ASP A 59 -23.05 1.05 -1.46
CA ASP A 59 -22.12 -0.01 -1.11
C ASP A 59 -21.25 -0.36 -2.32
N SER A 60 -19.94 -0.36 -2.16
CA SER A 60 -19.01 -0.72 -3.22
C SER A 60 -19.19 -2.17 -3.71
N ARG A 61 -19.69 -3.07 -2.84
CA ARG A 61 -19.94 -4.48 -3.15
C ARG A 61 -21.04 -4.70 -4.21
N ASP A 62 -21.90 -3.70 -4.41
CA ASP A 62 -22.94 -3.73 -5.46
C ASP A 62 -22.31 -3.47 -6.87
N TYR A 63 -21.06 -3.02 -6.93
CA TYR A 63 -20.39 -2.60 -8.17
C TYR A 63 -19.19 -3.47 -8.53
N PHE A 64 -18.46 -3.98 -7.54
CA PHE A 64 -17.32 -4.86 -7.77
C PHE A 64 -17.07 -5.78 -6.57
N ASN A 65 -16.42 -6.90 -6.83
CA ASN A 65 -16.02 -7.85 -5.80
C ASN A 65 -14.49 -7.93 -5.70
N LEU A 66 -13.93 -7.61 -4.53
CA LEU A 66 -12.51 -7.73 -4.27
C LEU A 66 -12.20 -9.12 -3.69
N LEU A 67 -11.44 -9.91 -4.44
CA LEU A 67 -11.01 -11.23 -4.02
C LEU A 67 -9.65 -11.15 -3.32
N ARG A 68 -9.54 -11.85 -2.19
CA ARG A 68 -8.26 -11.96 -1.49
C ARG A 68 -7.35 -12.94 -2.20
N VAL A 69 -6.23 -12.46 -2.71
CA VAL A 69 -5.19 -13.28 -3.32
C VAL A 69 -4.34 -13.96 -2.23
N LYS A 70 -3.95 -15.21 -2.44
CA LYS A 70 -3.07 -15.99 -1.55
C LYS A 70 -2.11 -16.86 -2.37
N PRO A 71 -0.79 -16.69 -2.24
CA PRO A 71 -0.12 -15.57 -1.52
C PRO A 71 -0.35 -14.24 -2.24
N TYR A 72 -0.11 -13.10 -1.58
CA TYR A 72 -0.12 -11.79 -2.25
C TYR A 72 1.04 -11.68 -3.23
N TYR A 73 2.23 -12.13 -2.80
CA TYR A 73 3.45 -12.16 -3.59
C TYR A 73 4.24 -13.43 -3.29
N ARG A 74 4.91 -13.98 -4.29
CA ARG A 74 5.94 -14.98 -4.15
C ARG A 74 7.26 -14.40 -4.60
N PHE A 75 8.21 -14.30 -3.69
CA PHE A 75 9.58 -13.90 -3.98
C PHE A 75 10.38 -15.16 -4.27
N VAL A 76 11.01 -15.22 -5.45
CA VAL A 76 11.89 -16.32 -5.86
C VAL A 76 13.30 -15.78 -5.86
N PHE A 77 14.20 -16.43 -5.12
CA PHE A 77 15.58 -16.04 -4.99
C PHE A 77 16.49 -16.78 -5.99
N SER A 78 17.72 -16.29 -6.14
CA SER A 78 18.70 -16.87 -7.10
C SER A 78 19.05 -18.32 -6.81
N ASP A 79 18.97 -18.77 -5.55
CA ASP A 79 19.16 -20.15 -5.10
C ASP A 79 17.92 -21.03 -5.32
N LYS A 80 16.90 -20.53 -6.03
CA LYS A 80 15.61 -21.16 -6.29
C LYS A 80 14.73 -21.36 -5.05
N SER A 81 15.15 -20.89 -3.89
CA SER A 81 14.27 -20.80 -2.73
C SER A 81 13.20 -19.75 -2.95
N PHE A 82 12.09 -19.82 -2.22
CA PHE A 82 11.03 -18.84 -2.33
C PHE A 82 10.46 -18.45 -0.97
N PHE A 83 9.86 -17.29 -0.93
CA PHE A 83 9.16 -16.75 0.22
C PHE A 83 7.78 -16.24 -0.20
N ASP A 84 6.73 -16.80 0.40
CA ASP A 84 5.35 -16.40 0.14
C ASP A 84 4.90 -15.33 1.14
N TYR A 85 4.58 -14.15 0.62
CA TYR A 85 4.04 -13.06 1.41
C TYR A 85 2.50 -13.01 1.30
N GLY A 86 1.82 -12.76 2.41
CA GLY A 86 0.36 -12.57 2.42
C GLY A 86 -0.43 -13.67 3.11
N SER A 87 0.22 -14.52 3.90
CA SER A 87 -0.46 -15.39 4.85
C SER A 87 -0.90 -14.61 6.10
N SER A 88 -1.57 -15.28 7.04
CA SER A 88 -1.83 -14.70 8.36
C SER A 88 -0.51 -14.36 9.07
N LEU A 89 -0.54 -13.42 10.02
CA LEU A 89 0.65 -13.08 10.82
C LEU A 89 1.29 -14.32 11.44
N LYS A 90 0.48 -15.24 11.99
CA LYS A 90 0.96 -16.53 12.53
C LYS A 90 1.65 -17.37 11.44
N GLY A 91 1.08 -17.43 10.24
CA GLY A 91 1.67 -18.12 9.11
C GLY A 91 3.00 -17.53 8.68
N MET A 92 3.08 -16.19 8.58
CA MET A 92 4.32 -15.47 8.26
C MET A 92 5.42 -15.75 9.29
N LEU A 93 5.11 -15.64 10.58
CA LEU A 93 6.07 -15.91 11.65
C LEU A 93 6.57 -17.36 11.64
N ASN A 94 5.66 -18.31 11.40
CA ASN A 94 6.04 -19.73 11.30
C ASN A 94 6.94 -19.97 10.09
N GLN A 95 6.64 -19.36 8.94
CA GLN A 95 7.48 -19.46 7.74
C GLN A 95 8.86 -18.86 7.95
N ILE A 96 8.95 -17.65 8.54
CA ILE A 96 10.23 -17.01 8.85
C ILE A 96 11.02 -17.87 9.84
N LYS A 97 10.40 -18.35 10.92
CA LYS A 97 11.06 -19.19 11.91
C LYS A 97 11.56 -20.51 11.32
N LYS A 98 10.82 -21.12 10.39
CA LYS A 98 11.15 -22.39 9.75
C LYS A 98 12.27 -22.25 8.72
N ASN A 99 12.20 -21.22 7.87
CA ASN A 99 13.08 -21.08 6.70
C ASN A 99 14.33 -20.25 7.00
N TYR A 100 14.31 -19.43 8.06
CA TYR A 100 15.40 -18.52 8.41
C TYR A 100 15.78 -18.67 9.87
N SER A 101 15.28 -17.79 10.78
CA SER A 101 15.62 -17.87 12.19
C SER A 101 14.47 -17.46 13.11
N LYS A 102 14.59 -17.81 14.40
CA LYS A 102 13.69 -17.35 15.45
C LYS A 102 13.87 -15.85 15.72
N GLU A 103 15.09 -15.38 15.61
CA GLU A 103 15.52 -13.99 15.79
C GLU A 103 14.88 -13.12 14.71
N ASP A 104 14.90 -13.54 13.44
CA ASP A 104 14.25 -12.84 12.34
C ASP A 104 12.72 -12.82 12.50
N ALA A 105 12.10 -13.88 13.02
CA ALA A 105 10.66 -13.85 13.31
C ALA A 105 10.30 -12.81 14.37
N ILE A 106 11.12 -12.66 15.42
CA ILE A 106 10.96 -11.61 16.44
C ILE A 106 11.24 -10.23 15.80
N GLY A 107 12.28 -10.13 15.00
CA GLY A 107 12.64 -8.93 14.25
C GLY A 107 11.50 -8.46 13.36
N TYR A 108 10.84 -9.38 12.65
CA TYR A 108 9.69 -9.11 11.80
C TYR A 108 8.52 -8.51 12.59
N LEU A 109 8.21 -9.02 13.79
CA LEU A 109 7.19 -8.42 14.66
C LEU A 109 7.52 -6.98 15.05
N ARG A 110 8.80 -6.71 15.38
CA ARG A 110 9.27 -5.35 15.71
C ARG A 110 9.18 -4.43 14.49
N LEU A 111 9.53 -4.93 13.30
CA LEU A 111 9.42 -4.21 12.03
C LEU A 111 7.95 -3.87 11.74
N LEU A 112 7.02 -4.81 11.86
CA LEU A 112 5.59 -4.55 11.67
C LEU A 112 5.07 -3.47 12.64
N LYS A 113 5.48 -3.50 13.91
CA LYS A 113 5.12 -2.46 14.88
C LYS A 113 5.67 -1.09 14.49
N HIS A 114 6.88 -1.05 13.95
CA HIS A 114 7.48 0.20 13.46
C HIS A 114 6.77 0.70 12.19
N SER A 115 6.53 -0.18 11.22
CA SER A 115 5.80 0.13 9.99
C SER A 115 4.38 0.65 10.26
N LYS A 116 3.70 0.06 11.26
CA LYS A 116 2.39 0.59 11.69
C LYS A 116 2.49 2.02 12.17
N ARG A 117 3.49 2.38 12.97
CA ARG A 117 3.69 3.76 13.42
C ARG A 117 3.96 4.71 12.25
N ILE A 118 4.78 4.27 11.28
CA ILE A 118 5.03 5.06 10.06
C ILE A 118 3.71 5.29 9.32
N PHE A 119 2.92 4.23 9.13
CA PHE A 119 1.63 4.33 8.45
C PHE A 119 0.65 5.26 9.19
N ASP A 120 0.50 5.08 10.51
CA ASP A 120 -0.40 5.90 11.34
C ASP A 120 0.02 7.39 11.29
N THR A 121 1.31 7.68 11.27
CA THR A 121 1.82 9.06 11.21
C THR A 121 1.77 9.64 9.80
N ALA A 122 2.40 8.97 8.84
CA ALA A 122 2.60 9.54 7.51
C ALA A 122 1.34 9.44 6.64
N TYR A 123 0.60 8.33 6.74
CA TYR A 123 -0.54 8.05 5.87
C TYR A 123 -1.87 8.50 6.47
N LEU A 124 -2.11 8.23 7.76
CA LEU A 124 -3.40 8.58 8.37
C LEU A 124 -3.43 10.02 8.90
N LYS A 125 -2.29 10.55 9.35
CA LYS A 125 -2.25 11.87 9.97
C LYS A 125 -1.75 12.96 9.04
N LEU A 126 -0.73 12.67 8.21
CA LEU A 126 -0.04 13.70 7.43
C LEU A 126 -0.38 13.69 5.93
N ALA A 127 -1.02 12.63 5.40
CA ALA A 127 -1.29 12.51 3.97
C ALA A 127 -2.21 13.62 3.42
N ASP A 128 -3.12 14.13 4.24
CA ASP A 128 -4.07 15.17 3.85
C ASP A 128 -3.51 16.60 4.04
N TYR A 129 -2.29 16.74 4.59
CA TYR A 129 -1.66 18.03 4.78
C TYR A 129 -0.91 18.48 3.54
N PRO A 130 -1.26 19.61 2.93
CA PRO A 130 -0.48 20.20 1.86
C PRO A 130 0.78 20.84 2.47
N PHE A 131 1.93 20.22 2.31
CA PHE A 131 3.20 20.79 2.69
C PHE A 131 3.66 21.78 1.60
N GLU A 132 3.10 22.97 1.61
CA GLU A 132 3.38 24.01 0.61
C GLU A 132 4.80 24.58 0.74
N ASN A 133 5.37 24.53 1.93
CA ASN A 133 6.73 25.02 2.21
C ASN A 133 7.37 24.26 3.38
N ILE A 134 8.68 24.43 3.55
CA ILE A 134 9.45 23.75 4.61
C ILE A 134 8.96 24.17 6.01
N GLN A 135 8.48 25.40 6.18
CA GLN A 135 8.02 25.91 7.47
C GLN A 135 6.78 25.17 7.96
N SER A 136 5.88 24.76 7.05
CA SER A 136 4.69 23.96 7.40
C SER A 136 5.01 22.57 7.94
N MET A 137 6.27 22.08 7.75
CA MET A 137 6.73 20.81 8.28
C MET A 137 7.23 20.90 9.73
N PHE A 138 7.65 22.07 10.21
CA PHE A 138 8.26 22.21 11.53
C PHE A 138 7.44 21.64 12.69
N PRO A 139 6.12 21.83 12.78
CA PRO A 139 5.31 21.26 13.86
C PRO A 139 5.36 19.73 13.92
N TYR A 140 5.64 19.07 12.78
CA TYR A 140 5.63 17.62 12.64
C TYR A 140 7.02 16.99 12.75
N VAL A 141 8.10 17.80 12.80
CA VAL A 141 9.48 17.31 12.90
C VAL A 141 9.68 16.33 14.07
N PRO A 142 9.18 16.56 15.29
CA PRO A 142 9.36 15.61 16.38
C PRO A 142 8.75 14.24 16.09
N GLU A 143 7.59 14.20 15.45
CA GLU A 143 6.93 12.95 15.05
C GLU A 143 7.68 12.25 13.92
N LEU A 144 8.11 13.01 12.90
CA LEU A 144 8.91 12.49 11.79
C LEU A 144 10.22 11.90 12.29
N MET A 145 10.91 12.57 13.23
CA MET A 145 12.12 12.05 13.86
C MET A 145 11.86 10.75 14.64
N ARG A 146 10.73 10.65 15.33
CA ARG A 146 10.33 9.45 16.08
C ARG A 146 10.12 8.24 15.17
N ILE A 147 9.60 8.42 13.97
CA ILE A 147 9.46 7.36 12.97
C ILE A 147 10.72 7.15 12.13
N LYS A 148 11.79 7.92 12.39
CA LYS A 148 13.09 7.84 11.71
C LYS A 148 12.99 8.05 10.19
N PHE A 149 12.20 9.04 9.78
CA PHE A 149 11.92 9.36 8.37
C PHE A 149 13.20 9.54 7.50
N TYR A 150 14.31 9.92 8.11
CA TYR A 150 15.61 10.13 7.47
C TYR A 150 16.35 8.83 7.09
N LYS A 151 15.87 7.67 7.56
CA LYS A 151 16.47 6.38 7.20
C LYS A 151 15.92 5.86 5.90
N SER A 152 16.79 5.25 5.08
CA SER A 152 16.32 4.49 3.91
C SER A 152 15.51 3.25 4.38
N VAL A 153 14.61 2.77 3.51
CA VAL A 153 13.83 1.55 3.78
C VAL A 153 14.77 0.38 4.07
N HIS A 154 15.78 0.16 3.22
CA HIS A 154 16.78 -0.90 3.40
C HIS A 154 17.47 -0.82 4.78
N SER A 155 18.02 0.35 5.15
CA SER A 155 18.68 0.56 6.44
C SER A 155 17.73 0.34 7.61
N SER A 156 16.47 0.71 7.47
CA SER A 156 15.45 0.50 8.49
C SER A 156 15.14 -0.99 8.65
N VAL A 157 14.90 -1.71 7.56
CA VAL A 157 14.62 -3.16 7.58
C VAL A 157 15.79 -3.95 8.13
N LYS A 158 17.02 -3.65 7.69
CA LYS A 158 18.26 -4.29 8.15
C LYS A 158 18.51 -4.13 9.67
N SER A 159 17.92 -3.11 10.31
CA SER A 159 18.00 -2.96 11.77
C SER A 159 17.10 -3.93 12.54
N TYR A 160 16.22 -4.66 11.87
CA TYR A 160 15.30 -5.63 12.46
C TYR A 160 15.52 -7.06 11.96
N LEU A 161 15.95 -7.24 10.72
CA LEU A 161 16.12 -8.53 10.05
C LEU A 161 17.59 -8.74 9.72
N HIS A 162 18.07 -9.98 9.91
CA HIS A 162 19.46 -10.36 9.70
C HIS A 162 19.66 -11.13 8.41
N ASN A 163 18.66 -11.93 7.99
CA ASN A 163 18.76 -12.69 6.77
C ASN A 163 18.65 -11.81 5.52
N GLU A 164 19.61 -11.90 4.62
CA GLU A 164 19.71 -11.06 3.42
C GLU A 164 18.50 -11.21 2.48
N ASN A 165 17.89 -12.39 2.38
CA ASN A 165 16.70 -12.61 1.55
C ASN A 165 15.46 -11.95 2.14
N LEU A 166 15.40 -11.74 3.46
CA LEU A 166 14.32 -11.02 4.12
C LEU A 166 14.52 -9.50 4.10
N VAL A 167 15.75 -9.04 3.86
CA VAL A 167 16.10 -7.61 3.80
C VAL A 167 15.90 -7.04 2.39
N LYS A 168 16.01 -7.87 1.35
CA LYS A 168 15.74 -7.49 -0.06
C LYS A 168 14.29 -7.17 -0.32
#